data_b5640317bf1ac71b65ff951dd00848b4
#
_entry.id   b5640317bf1ac71b65ff951dd00848b4
#
_cell.length_a   1.000
_cell.length_b   1.000
_cell.length_c   1.000
_cell.angle_alpha   90.00
_cell.angle_beta   90.00
_cell.angle_gamma   90.00
#
_symmetry.space_group_name_H-M   'P 1'
#
loop_
_entity.id
_entity.type
_entity.pdbx_description
1 polymer ?
#
loop_
_entity_poly.entity_id
_entity_poly.type
_entity_poly.pdbx_seq_one_letter_code
_entity_poly.pdbx_strand_id
1 'polypeptide(L)'
;MLLGSGELGKEVAIAAQRLGCKVIACDRYSNAPAMQIADYSEVVNMTDSNALKGVIRKHQPDAVIPEIGALAVNALCEIEADGITVIPTARATKITMNRDKIRDLASEELGLETARFL
;
A
#
# COMPACT_ATOMS: atom_id res chain seq x y z
N MET A 1 -6.10 -1.62 6.32
CA MET A 1 -4.75 -2.28 6.47
C MET A 1 -3.71 -1.40 5.78
N LEU A 2 -2.64 -1.07 6.47
CA LEU A 2 -1.51 -0.33 5.92
C LEU A 2 -0.41 -1.30 5.47
N LEU A 3 0.07 -1.17 4.26
CA LEU A 3 1.23 -1.90 3.74
C LEU A 3 2.42 -0.94 3.69
N GLY A 4 3.17 -0.92 4.76
CA GLY A 4 4.20 0.05 5.11
C GLY A 4 3.82 0.76 6.40
N SER A 5 4.66 0.66 7.40
CA SER A 5 4.35 1.10 8.76
C SER A 5 5.45 1.99 9.35
N GLY A 6 6.15 2.73 8.48
CA GLY A 6 7.14 3.72 8.88
C GLY A 6 6.50 4.98 9.46
N GLU A 7 7.23 6.08 9.46
CA GLU A 7 6.78 7.35 10.05
C GLU A 7 5.54 7.89 9.35
N LEU A 8 5.51 7.87 8.02
CA LEU A 8 4.34 8.28 7.26
C LEU A 8 3.15 7.34 7.51
N GLY A 9 3.40 6.03 7.56
CA GLY A 9 2.39 5.04 7.92
C GLY A 9 1.78 5.31 9.29
N LYS A 10 2.58 5.74 10.25
CA LYS A 10 2.09 6.14 11.59
C LYS A 10 1.16 7.35 11.51
N GLU A 11 1.50 8.36 10.73
CA GLU A 11 0.62 9.54 10.55
C GLU A 11 -0.72 9.14 9.88
N VAL A 12 -0.67 8.27 8.88
CA VAL A 12 -1.88 7.73 8.26
C VAL A 12 -2.73 6.94 9.26
N ALA A 13 -2.09 6.12 10.09
CA ALA A 13 -2.77 5.35 11.13
C ALA A 13 -3.48 6.25 12.15
N ILE A 14 -2.81 7.31 12.61
CA ILE A 14 -3.39 8.29 13.54
C ILE A 14 -4.61 8.96 12.90
N ALA A 15 -4.49 9.42 11.66
CA ALA A 15 -5.59 10.06 10.94
C ALA A 15 -6.78 9.12 10.75
N ALA A 16 -6.53 7.86 10.39
CA ALA A 16 -7.56 6.84 10.24
C ALA A 16 -8.29 6.56 11.57
N GLN A 17 -7.55 6.44 12.67
CA GLN A 17 -8.13 6.22 14.00
C GLN A 17 -8.97 7.40 14.45
N ARG A 18 -8.58 8.63 14.13
CA ARG A 18 -9.40 9.83 14.39
C ARG A 18 -10.73 9.81 13.66
N LEU A 19 -10.80 9.13 12.51
CA LEU A 19 -12.02 8.93 11.74
C LEU A 19 -12.82 7.69 12.16
N GLY A 20 -12.39 7.01 13.23
CA GLY A 20 -13.07 5.82 13.74
C GLY A 20 -12.68 4.51 13.05
N CYS A 21 -11.64 4.50 12.21
CA CYS A 21 -11.16 3.29 11.58
C CYS A 21 -10.26 2.48 12.52
N LYS A 22 -10.38 1.15 12.47
CA LYS A 22 -9.36 0.27 13.04
C LYS A 22 -8.22 0.12 12.06
N VAL A 23 -6.99 0.07 12.55
CA VAL A 23 -5.79 0.00 11.74
C VAL A 23 -5.06 -1.32 11.97
N ILE A 24 -4.71 -1.97 10.88
CA ILE A 24 -3.82 -3.12 10.83
C ILE A 24 -2.54 -2.65 10.15
N ALA A 25 -1.44 -2.58 10.89
CA ALA A 25 -0.16 -2.11 10.39
C ALA A 25 0.72 -3.30 9.99
N CYS A 26 1.16 -3.33 8.73
CA CYS A 26 2.02 -4.36 8.19
C CYS A 26 3.38 -3.79 7.79
N ASP A 27 4.44 -4.49 8.13
CA ASP A 27 5.79 -4.19 7.66
C ASP A 27 6.66 -5.46 7.71
N ARG A 28 7.86 -5.36 7.14
CA ARG A 28 8.83 -6.46 7.13
C ARG A 28 9.53 -6.71 8.46
N TYR A 29 9.42 -5.78 9.40
CA TYR A 29 10.07 -5.84 10.72
C TYR A 29 9.09 -5.51 11.84
N SER A 30 9.37 -6.00 13.03
CA SER A 30 8.56 -5.75 14.21
C SER A 30 8.78 -4.35 14.79
N ASN A 31 7.80 -3.85 15.52
CA ASN A 31 7.83 -2.53 16.17
C ASN A 31 8.05 -1.36 15.20
N ALA A 32 7.63 -1.49 13.95
CA ALA A 32 7.59 -0.36 13.04
C ALA A 32 6.75 0.79 13.63
N PRO A 33 7.02 2.05 13.28
CA PRO A 33 6.36 3.20 13.92
C PRO A 33 4.83 3.11 13.99
N ALA A 34 4.16 2.74 12.90
CA ALA A 34 2.71 2.60 12.90
C ALA A 34 2.21 1.42 13.76
N MET A 35 3.00 0.37 13.93
CA MET A 35 2.63 -0.77 14.77
C MET A 35 2.50 -0.39 16.25
N GLN A 36 3.19 0.67 16.66
CA GLN A 36 3.17 1.15 18.05
C GLN A 36 1.79 1.67 18.48
N ILE A 37 0.97 2.09 17.53
CA ILE A 37 -0.34 2.69 17.79
C ILE A 37 -1.49 1.96 17.08
N ALA A 38 -1.21 1.06 16.17
CA ALA A 38 -2.23 0.32 15.44
C ALA A 38 -3.02 -0.64 16.34
N ASP A 39 -4.23 -0.98 15.94
CA ASP A 39 -5.07 -1.96 16.63
C ASP A 39 -4.53 -3.38 16.48
N TYR A 40 -3.96 -3.68 15.30
CA TYR A 40 -3.31 -4.95 14.98
C TYR A 40 -2.03 -4.71 14.20
N SER A 41 -1.10 -5.65 14.25
CA SER A 41 0.13 -5.59 13.47
C SER A 41 0.49 -6.96 12.90
N GLU A 42 1.14 -6.95 11.75
CA GLU A 42 1.68 -8.15 11.10
C GLU A 42 3.09 -7.88 10.57
N VAL A 43 3.99 -8.79 10.86
CA VAL A 43 5.32 -8.81 10.25
C VAL A 43 5.27 -9.78 9.07
N VAL A 44 5.43 -9.25 7.87
CA VAL A 44 5.26 -10.01 6.63
C VAL A 44 6.22 -9.52 5.56
N ASN A 45 6.74 -10.45 4.76
CA ASN A 45 7.47 -10.10 3.56
C ASN A 45 6.46 -9.66 2.47
N MET A 46 6.30 -8.37 2.29
CA MET A 46 5.33 -7.80 1.36
C MET A 46 5.74 -7.93 -0.12
N THR A 47 6.95 -8.39 -0.40
CA THR A 47 7.37 -8.74 -1.77
C THR A 47 7.01 -10.18 -2.13
N ASP A 48 6.64 -11.00 -1.16
CA ASP A 48 6.13 -12.35 -1.37
C ASP A 48 4.61 -12.30 -1.59
N SER A 49 4.18 -12.61 -2.80
CA SER A 49 2.77 -12.56 -3.20
C SER A 49 1.87 -13.43 -2.33
N ASN A 50 2.30 -14.66 -2.02
CA ASN A 50 1.49 -15.58 -1.22
C ASN A 50 1.42 -15.14 0.24
N ALA A 51 2.53 -14.68 0.82
CA ALA A 51 2.56 -14.17 2.18
C ALA A 51 1.66 -12.93 2.33
N LEU A 52 1.75 -12.00 1.39
CA LEU A 52 0.93 -10.79 1.39
C LEU A 52 -0.57 -11.10 1.26
N LYS A 53 -0.95 -11.94 0.31
CA LYS A 53 -2.35 -12.38 0.16
C LYS A 53 -2.85 -13.11 1.40
N GLY A 54 -2.02 -13.94 2.01
CA GLY A 54 -2.36 -14.67 3.23
C GLY A 54 -2.73 -13.76 4.38
N VAL A 55 -1.93 -12.72 4.62
CA VAL A 55 -2.19 -11.73 5.67
C VAL A 55 -3.43 -10.90 5.38
N ILE A 56 -3.61 -10.47 4.14
CA ILE A 56 -4.81 -9.70 3.75
C ILE A 56 -6.07 -10.55 3.94
N ARG A 57 -6.07 -11.80 3.50
CA ARG A 57 -7.21 -12.71 3.66
C ARG A 57 -7.49 -13.06 5.11
N LYS A 58 -6.46 -13.18 5.94
CA LYS A 58 -6.59 -13.44 7.39
C LYS A 58 -7.39 -12.34 8.08
N HIS A 59 -7.12 -11.09 7.77
CA HIS A 59 -7.76 -9.94 8.41
C HIS A 59 -9.02 -9.46 7.73
N GLN A 60 -9.21 -9.76 6.45
CA GLN A 60 -10.32 -9.28 5.65
C GLN A 60 -10.60 -7.78 5.84
N PRO A 61 -9.61 -6.91 5.59
CA PRO A 61 -9.77 -5.47 5.79
C PRO A 61 -10.77 -4.89 4.80
N ASP A 62 -11.46 -3.83 5.19
CA ASP A 62 -12.33 -3.08 4.29
C ASP A 62 -11.54 -2.36 3.19
N ALA A 63 -10.32 -1.93 3.51
CA ALA A 63 -9.44 -1.28 2.56
C ALA A 63 -7.97 -1.62 2.83
N VAL A 64 -7.19 -1.69 1.76
CA VAL A 64 -5.74 -1.87 1.77
C VAL A 64 -5.08 -0.61 1.23
N ILE A 65 -4.15 -0.06 1.97
CA ILE A 65 -3.44 1.17 1.63
C ILE A 65 -1.95 0.86 1.47
N PRO A 66 -1.45 0.70 0.22
CA PRO A 66 -0.03 0.57 -0.02
C PRO A 66 0.66 1.92 0.19
N GLU A 67 1.67 1.93 1.04
CA GLU A 67 2.46 3.12 1.36
C GLU A 67 3.92 2.98 0.91
N ILE A 68 4.46 1.77 0.90
CA ILE A 68 5.84 1.51 0.46
C ILE A 68 5.93 1.00 -0.97
N GLY A 69 7.10 1.23 -1.61
CA GLY A 69 7.35 0.79 -2.98
C GLY A 69 7.72 -0.70 -3.15
N ALA A 70 8.14 -1.38 -2.08
CA ALA A 70 8.55 -2.79 -2.14
C ALA A 70 7.36 -3.70 -1.85
N LEU A 71 6.50 -3.91 -2.84
CA LEU A 71 5.26 -4.68 -2.75
C LEU A 71 5.11 -5.67 -3.90
N ALA A 72 4.49 -6.80 -3.60
CA ALA A 72 3.99 -7.73 -4.62
C ALA A 72 2.72 -7.16 -5.28
N VAL A 73 2.87 -6.27 -6.25
CA VAL A 73 1.75 -5.53 -6.88
C VAL A 73 0.74 -6.46 -7.54
N ASN A 74 1.19 -7.58 -8.11
CA ASN A 74 0.27 -8.56 -8.69
C ASN A 74 -0.67 -9.16 -7.64
N ALA A 75 -0.21 -9.32 -6.39
CA ALA A 75 -1.06 -9.74 -5.29
C ALA A 75 -2.16 -8.70 -5.00
N LEU A 76 -1.83 -7.42 -5.07
CA LEU A 76 -2.82 -6.35 -4.90
C LEU A 76 -3.88 -6.37 -6.01
N CYS A 77 -3.48 -6.64 -7.25
CA CYS A 77 -4.43 -6.78 -8.36
C CYS A 77 -5.40 -7.93 -8.13
N GLU A 78 -4.92 -9.07 -7.65
CA GLU A 78 -5.77 -10.22 -7.32
C GLU A 78 -6.73 -9.91 -6.15
N ILE A 79 -6.23 -9.29 -5.09
CA ILE A 79 -7.02 -8.90 -3.93
C ILE A 79 -8.11 -7.90 -4.32
N GLU A 80 -7.80 -6.93 -5.18
CA GLU A 80 -8.77 -5.97 -5.70
C GLU A 80 -9.84 -6.66 -6.55
N ALA A 81 -9.44 -7.62 -7.39
CA ALA A 81 -10.36 -8.43 -8.17
C ALA A 81 -11.28 -9.30 -7.29
N ASP A 82 -10.82 -9.71 -6.12
CA ASP A 82 -11.61 -10.45 -5.11
C ASP A 82 -12.58 -9.54 -4.32
N GLY A 83 -12.61 -8.24 -4.60
CA GLY A 83 -13.57 -7.29 -4.03
C GLY A 83 -13.06 -6.47 -2.84
N ILE A 84 -11.78 -6.58 -2.47
CA ILE A 84 -11.19 -5.73 -1.43
C ILE A 84 -10.75 -4.41 -2.05
N THR A 85 -11.14 -3.31 -1.44
CA THR A 85 -10.76 -1.96 -1.89
C THR A 85 -9.28 -1.72 -1.66
N VAL A 86 -8.57 -1.28 -2.71
CA VAL A 86 -7.16 -0.88 -2.65
C VAL A 86 -7.07 0.61 -2.97
N ILE A 87 -6.43 1.39 -2.11
CA ILE A 87 -6.35 2.86 -2.21
C ILE A 87 -4.88 3.31 -2.06
N PRO A 88 -4.27 3.89 -3.09
CA PRO A 88 -4.79 4.05 -4.46
C PRO A 88 -5.01 2.69 -5.13
N THR A 89 -5.75 2.66 -6.24
CA THR A 89 -6.05 1.40 -6.93
C THR A 89 -4.80 0.58 -7.22
N ALA A 90 -4.93 -0.73 -7.35
CA ALA A 90 -3.79 -1.59 -7.70
C ALA A 90 -3.12 -1.14 -9.00
N ARG A 91 -3.90 -0.70 -10.00
CA ARG A 91 -3.37 -0.13 -11.25
C ARG A 91 -2.55 1.14 -11.00
N ALA A 92 -3.07 2.09 -10.23
CA ALA A 92 -2.37 3.33 -9.89
C ALA A 92 -1.08 3.02 -9.11
N THR A 93 -1.13 2.12 -8.14
CA THR A 93 0.03 1.67 -7.38
C THR A 93 1.11 1.10 -8.30
N LYS A 94 0.72 0.23 -9.24
CA LYS A 94 1.64 -0.38 -10.21
C LYS A 94 2.34 0.65 -11.10
N ILE A 95 1.61 1.67 -11.54
CA ILE A 95 2.16 2.75 -12.38
C ILE A 95 3.10 3.63 -11.57
N THR A 96 2.68 4.07 -10.39
CA THR A 96 3.43 5.02 -9.57
C THR A 96 4.69 4.44 -8.95
N MET A 97 4.76 3.13 -8.77
CA MET A 97 5.98 2.46 -8.32
C MET A 97 7.10 2.46 -9.37
N ASN A 98 6.79 2.72 -10.63
CA ASN A 98 7.76 2.87 -11.69
C ASN A 98 7.79 4.33 -12.14
N ARG A 99 8.87 5.03 -11.81
CA ARG A 99 9.01 6.47 -12.10
C ARG A 99 8.97 6.79 -13.59
N ASP A 100 9.44 5.90 -14.42
CA ASP A 100 9.42 6.10 -15.88
C ASP A 100 7.99 5.96 -16.39
N LYS A 101 7.28 4.94 -15.96
CA LYS A 101 5.88 4.71 -16.36
C LYS A 101 4.94 5.85 -15.94
N ILE A 102 5.11 6.41 -14.74
CA ILE A 102 4.26 7.54 -14.32
C ILE A 102 4.57 8.80 -15.13
N ARG A 103 5.82 9.02 -15.52
CA ARG A 103 6.20 10.15 -16.36
C ARG A 103 5.70 9.98 -17.78
N ASP A 104 5.81 8.77 -18.35
CA ASP A 104 5.26 8.46 -19.67
C ASP A 104 3.75 8.67 -19.69
N LEU A 105 3.02 8.16 -18.70
CA LEU A 105 1.59 8.40 -18.56
C LEU A 105 1.27 9.90 -18.51
N ALA A 106 1.99 10.64 -17.67
CA ALA A 106 1.76 12.07 -17.50
C ALA A 106 2.01 12.86 -18.80
N SER A 107 3.12 12.58 -19.49
CA SER A 107 3.51 13.33 -20.70
C SER A 107 2.78 12.85 -21.95
N GLU A 108 2.67 11.55 -22.17
CA GLU A 108 2.16 10.99 -23.41
C GLU A 108 0.63 10.86 -23.45
N GLU A 109 0.03 10.42 -22.33
CA GLU A 109 -1.43 10.21 -22.29
C GLU A 109 -2.18 11.43 -21.74
N LEU A 110 -1.62 12.10 -20.72
CA LEU A 110 -2.30 13.22 -20.05
C LEU A 110 -1.83 14.60 -20.53
N GLY A 111 -0.77 14.67 -21.33
CA GLY A 111 -0.24 15.94 -21.85
C GLY A 111 0.31 16.88 -20.77
N LEU A 112 0.74 16.33 -19.63
CA LEU A 112 1.29 17.12 -18.53
C LEU A 112 2.80 17.30 -18.69
N GLU A 113 3.31 18.45 -18.29
CA GLU A 113 4.75 18.66 -18.25
C GLU A 113 5.40 17.82 -17.15
N THR A 114 6.48 17.14 -17.49
CA THR A 114 7.30 16.36 -16.55
C THR A 114 8.76 16.76 -16.64
N ALA A 115 9.51 16.49 -15.57
CA ALA A 115 10.95 16.66 -15.61
C ALA A 115 11.56 15.73 -16.67
N ARG A 116 12.54 16.24 -17.41
CA ARG A 116 13.32 15.40 -18.32
C ARG A 116 14.13 14.39 -17.52
N PHE A 117 14.16 13.16 -17.97
CA PHE A 117 14.95 12.09 -17.38
C PHE A 117 15.67 11.32 -18.49
N LEU A 118 16.81 10.80 -18.16
CA LEU A 118 17.63 10.00 -19.03
C LEU A 118 17.46 8.51 -18.71
#